data_07ff76e17c30a5d80c0aac51935ad43e
#
_entry.id   07ff76e17c30a5d80c0aac51935ad43e
#
_cell.length_a   1.000
_cell.length_b   1.000
_cell.length_c   1.000
_cell.angle_alpha   90.00
_cell.angle_beta   90.00
_cell.angle_gamma   90.00
#
_symmetry.space_group_name_H-M   'P 1'
#
loop_
_entity.id
_entity.type
_entity.pdbx_description
1 polymer ?
#
loop_
_entity_poly.entity_id
_entity_poly.type
_entity_poly.pdbx_seq_one_letter_code
_entity_poly.pdbx_strand_id
1 'polypeptide(L)'
;MTKPAEITRRAKSNLAFAFMCVPQERRPDLNVFYAFCRVVDDIADDTSRPPEEKRIALQNWMQAIEREDHPENSLEAQVVDMRKRHSIEPSLLQEIIRGCESDLSPQRFETWEDLQQYSYRVASTVGLILLPLFGASEEARDYSISLGHCLQLTNIIRDVGEDLE
;
A
#
# COMPACT_ATOMS: atom_id res chain seq x y z
N MET A 1 -5.23 9.37 18.48
CA MET A 1 -4.72 8.84 17.19
C MET A 1 -4.19 7.44 17.42
N THR A 2 -4.60 6.46 16.61
CA THR A 2 -4.16 5.06 16.75
C THR A 2 -2.72 4.96 16.28
N LYS A 3 -1.83 4.34 17.07
CA LYS A 3 -0.41 4.19 16.69
C LYS A 3 -0.27 3.19 15.53
N PRO A 4 0.64 3.40 14.55
CA PRO A 4 0.86 2.48 13.42
C PRO A 4 1.00 1.01 13.83
N ALA A 5 1.76 0.73 14.90
CA ALA A 5 1.92 -0.62 15.44
C ALA A 5 0.60 -1.25 15.95
N GLU A 6 -0.40 -0.45 16.36
CA GLU A 6 -1.71 -0.97 16.76
C GLU A 6 -2.55 -1.36 15.54
N ILE A 7 -2.47 -0.59 14.45
CA ILE A 7 -3.13 -0.91 13.18
C ILE A 7 -2.58 -2.25 12.67
N THR A 8 -1.26 -2.39 12.60
CA THR A 8 -0.60 -3.64 12.17
C THR A 8 -0.98 -4.83 13.04
N ARG A 9 -1.04 -4.67 14.36
CA ARG A 9 -1.37 -5.75 15.29
C ARG A 9 -2.84 -6.18 15.21
N ARG A 10 -3.77 -5.27 14.91
CA ARG A 10 -5.19 -5.57 14.76
C ARG A 10 -5.51 -6.27 13.45
N ALA A 11 -4.74 -5.97 12.41
CA ALA A 11 -4.88 -6.62 11.12
C ALA A 11 -4.30 -8.04 11.21
N LYS A 12 -5.17 -9.04 11.18
CA LYS A 12 -4.80 -10.47 11.16
C LYS A 12 -4.24 -10.87 9.76
N SER A 13 -3.28 -10.10 9.23
CA SER A 13 -2.74 -10.35 7.92
C SER A 13 -1.44 -11.16 7.99
N ASN A 14 -1.19 -11.97 6.96
CA ASN A 14 0.06 -12.73 6.80
C ASN A 14 1.28 -11.78 6.74
N LEU A 15 1.12 -10.58 6.19
CA LEU A 15 2.18 -9.57 6.10
C LEU A 15 2.58 -9.07 7.50
N ALA A 16 1.60 -8.79 8.37
CA ALA A 16 1.87 -8.37 9.75
C ALA A 16 2.63 -9.44 10.55
N PHE A 17 2.33 -10.73 10.30
CA PHE A 17 3.08 -11.84 10.88
C PHE A 17 4.52 -11.89 10.35
N ALA A 18 4.72 -11.70 9.03
CA ALA A 18 6.03 -11.68 8.41
C ALA A 18 6.97 -10.59 9.01
N PHE A 19 6.42 -9.46 9.47
CA PHE A 19 7.20 -8.40 10.12
C PHE A 19 7.86 -8.84 11.44
N MET A 20 7.37 -9.90 12.09
CA MET A 20 8.04 -10.46 13.27
C MET A 20 9.38 -11.15 12.94
N CYS A 21 9.55 -11.55 11.69
CA CYS A 21 10.80 -12.18 11.21
C CYS A 21 11.86 -11.13 10.80
N VAL A 22 11.50 -9.84 10.77
CA VAL A 22 12.41 -8.75 10.41
C VAL A 22 13.14 -8.22 11.64
N PRO A 23 14.40 -7.76 11.51
CA PRO A 23 15.14 -7.12 12.60
C PRO A 23 14.35 -6.02 13.29
N GLN A 24 14.49 -5.93 14.62
CA GLN A 24 13.64 -5.06 15.45
C GLN A 24 13.74 -3.58 15.08
N GLU A 25 14.91 -3.13 14.65
CA GLU A 25 15.18 -1.75 14.23
C GLU A 25 14.43 -1.33 12.97
N ARG A 26 13.98 -2.27 12.13
CA ARG A 26 13.24 -2.00 10.88
C ARG A 26 11.74 -2.02 11.06
N ARG A 27 11.24 -2.66 12.12
CA ARG A 27 9.80 -2.83 12.37
C ARG A 27 9.02 -1.53 12.49
N PRO A 28 9.55 -0.43 13.08
CA PRO A 28 8.81 0.83 13.15
C PRO A 28 8.39 1.35 11.79
N ASP A 29 9.31 1.38 10.81
CA ASP A 29 9.04 1.88 9.47
C ASP A 29 8.12 0.95 8.67
N LEU A 30 8.26 -0.36 8.85
CA LEU A 30 7.32 -1.35 8.29
C LEU A 30 5.90 -1.17 8.85
N ASN A 31 5.75 -0.88 10.14
CA ASN A 31 4.45 -0.59 10.73
C ASN A 31 3.85 0.71 10.18
N VAL A 32 4.66 1.74 9.95
CA VAL A 32 4.22 3.00 9.33
C VAL A 32 3.72 2.74 7.91
N PHE A 33 4.51 2.02 7.09
CA PHE A 33 4.12 1.67 5.73
C PHE A 33 2.84 0.82 5.69
N TYR A 34 2.75 -0.19 6.54
CA TYR A 34 1.55 -1.01 6.64
C TYR A 34 0.32 -0.21 7.06
N ALA A 35 0.48 0.70 8.04
CA ALA A 35 -0.61 1.56 8.48
C ALA A 35 -1.08 2.49 7.36
N PHE A 36 -0.17 3.01 6.54
CA PHE A 36 -0.50 3.79 5.34
C PHE A 36 -1.32 2.95 4.36
N CYS A 37 -0.84 1.77 3.96
CA CYS A 37 -1.57 0.89 3.05
C CYS A 37 -2.98 0.59 3.59
N ARG A 38 -3.09 0.26 4.88
CA ARG A 38 -4.38 -0.08 5.49
C ARG A 38 -5.36 1.11 5.52
N VAL A 39 -4.86 2.31 5.77
CA VAL A 39 -5.71 3.52 5.78
C VAL A 39 -6.24 3.86 4.39
N VAL A 40 -5.40 3.78 3.35
CA VAL A 40 -5.87 4.06 1.98
C VAL A 40 -6.81 2.98 1.45
N ASP A 41 -6.58 1.73 1.81
CA ASP A 41 -7.44 0.59 1.55
C ASP A 41 -8.81 0.74 2.26
N ASP A 42 -8.80 1.01 3.57
CA ASP A 42 -10.02 1.25 4.35
C ASP A 42 -10.85 2.45 3.80
N ILE A 43 -10.22 3.47 3.21
CA ILE A 43 -10.94 4.57 2.54
C ILE A 43 -11.65 4.05 1.30
N ALA A 44 -11.00 3.22 0.49
CA ALA A 44 -11.60 2.67 -0.72
C ALA A 44 -12.74 1.68 -0.41
N ASP A 45 -12.58 0.87 0.63
CA ASP A 45 -13.53 -0.18 1.03
C ASP A 45 -14.73 0.33 1.85
N ASP A 46 -14.69 1.57 2.36
CA ASP A 46 -15.75 2.11 3.23
C ASP A 46 -17.09 2.22 2.48
N THR A 47 -17.95 1.24 2.69
CA THR A 47 -19.30 1.20 2.09
C THR A 47 -20.26 2.27 2.62
N SER A 48 -19.91 2.93 3.73
CA SER A 48 -20.74 4.00 4.34
C SER A 48 -20.54 5.37 3.68
N ARG A 49 -19.47 5.55 2.88
CA ARG A 49 -19.14 6.82 2.22
C ARG A 49 -19.47 6.79 0.73
N PRO A 50 -20.00 7.87 0.19
CA PRO A 50 -20.18 8.01 -1.25
C PRO A 50 -18.81 8.03 -1.97
N PRO A 51 -18.75 7.52 -3.23
CA PRO A 51 -17.48 7.42 -3.99
C PRO A 51 -16.72 8.75 -4.11
N GLU A 52 -17.43 9.88 -4.17
CA GLU A 52 -16.79 11.19 -4.29
C GLU A 52 -16.04 11.60 -3.01
N GLU A 53 -16.59 11.31 -1.84
CA GLU A 53 -15.91 11.58 -0.57
C GLU A 53 -14.66 10.69 -0.40
N LYS A 54 -14.73 9.43 -0.85
CA LYS A 54 -13.57 8.53 -0.89
C LYS A 54 -12.47 9.09 -1.79
N ARG A 55 -12.85 9.55 -3.00
CA ARG A 55 -11.91 10.14 -3.96
C ARG A 55 -11.21 11.36 -3.37
N ILE A 56 -11.95 12.26 -2.73
CA ILE A 56 -11.39 13.43 -2.05
C ILE A 56 -10.40 13.00 -0.94
N ALA A 57 -10.76 12.00 -0.14
CA ALA A 57 -9.89 11.49 0.92
C ALA A 57 -8.58 10.87 0.36
N LEU A 58 -8.65 10.10 -0.72
CA LEU A 58 -7.48 9.56 -1.42
C LEU A 58 -6.62 10.67 -2.04
N GLN A 59 -7.22 11.70 -2.65
CA GLN A 59 -6.50 12.86 -3.17
C GLN A 59 -5.79 13.66 -2.07
N ASN A 60 -6.39 13.77 -0.89
CA ASN A 60 -5.72 14.38 0.27
C ASN A 60 -4.46 13.61 0.65
N TRP A 61 -4.48 12.29 0.60
CA TRP A 61 -3.30 11.45 0.81
C TRP A 61 -2.25 11.63 -0.29
N MET A 62 -2.66 11.75 -1.57
CA MET A 62 -1.76 12.06 -2.69
C MET A 62 -0.95 13.34 -2.42
N GLN A 63 -1.63 14.39 -1.95
CA GLN A 63 -1.00 15.67 -1.60
C GLN A 63 -0.14 15.57 -0.34
N ALA A 64 -0.62 14.84 0.68
CA ALA A 64 0.08 14.68 1.94
C ALA A 64 1.46 14.02 1.76
N ILE A 65 1.61 13.07 0.85
CA ILE A 65 2.89 12.41 0.57
C ILE A 65 3.98 13.40 0.10
N GLU A 66 3.61 14.48 -0.58
CA GLU A 66 4.54 15.48 -1.11
C GLU A 66 4.83 16.63 -0.13
N ARG A 67 3.89 16.93 0.75
CA ARG A 67 4.02 18.03 1.73
C ARG A 67 4.98 17.66 2.84
N GLU A 68 5.53 18.68 3.49
CA GLU A 68 6.45 18.54 4.63
C GLU A 68 5.84 19.03 5.95
N ASP A 69 4.80 19.86 5.87
CA ASP A 69 4.14 20.52 6.99
C ASP A 69 2.94 19.68 7.49
N HIS A 70 3.23 18.65 8.25
CA HIS A 70 2.21 17.81 8.87
C HIS A 70 2.16 18.01 10.38
N PRO A 71 0.99 17.78 11.02
CA PRO A 71 0.92 17.75 12.48
C PRO A 71 1.90 16.74 13.05
N GLU A 72 2.62 17.12 14.09
CA GLU A 72 3.60 16.26 14.75
C GLU A 72 2.95 14.94 15.18
N ASN A 73 3.63 13.83 14.92
CA ASN A 73 3.18 12.46 15.17
C ASN A 73 1.91 12.03 14.40
N SER A 74 1.46 12.77 13.39
CA SER A 74 0.44 12.27 12.46
C SER A 74 0.98 11.09 11.63
N LEU A 75 0.10 10.27 11.04
CA LEU A 75 0.54 9.19 10.16
C LEU A 75 1.20 9.74 8.91
N GLU A 76 0.69 10.86 8.38
CA GLU A 76 1.23 11.55 7.22
C GLU A 76 2.69 11.99 7.47
N ALA A 77 2.97 12.63 8.62
CA ALA A 77 4.32 13.00 9.01
C ALA A 77 5.25 11.77 9.06
N GLN A 78 4.79 10.69 9.69
CA GLN A 78 5.56 9.45 9.81
C GLN A 78 5.84 8.79 8.45
N VAL A 79 4.87 8.83 7.52
CA VAL A 79 5.03 8.31 6.15
C VAL A 79 6.06 9.15 5.37
N VAL A 80 5.99 10.47 5.47
CA VAL A 80 6.96 11.38 4.83
C VAL A 80 8.37 11.16 5.40
N ASP A 81 8.51 11.03 6.71
CA ASP A 81 9.80 10.77 7.36
C ASP A 81 10.38 9.41 6.98
N MET A 82 9.56 8.36 6.97
CA MET A 82 9.95 7.02 6.53
C MET A 82 10.43 7.07 5.06
N ARG A 83 9.64 7.69 4.17
CA ARG A 83 9.99 7.84 2.76
C ARG A 83 11.37 8.51 2.58
N LYS A 84 11.61 9.60 3.30
CA LYS A 84 12.89 10.34 3.23
C LYS A 84 14.06 9.51 3.75
N ARG A 85 13.90 8.82 4.90
CA ARG A 85 14.96 7.97 5.48
C ARG A 85 15.41 6.86 4.55
N HIS A 86 14.48 6.29 3.81
CA HIS A 86 14.74 5.14 2.93
C HIS A 86 14.84 5.51 1.45
N SER A 87 14.87 6.81 1.12
CA SER A 87 14.94 7.33 -0.27
C SER A 87 13.85 6.73 -1.18
N ILE A 88 12.64 6.54 -0.62
CA ILE A 88 11.49 6.03 -1.37
C ILE A 88 10.88 7.19 -2.16
N GLU A 89 10.74 6.99 -3.47
CA GLU A 89 10.12 7.97 -4.35
C GLU A 89 8.63 8.16 -4.01
N PRO A 90 8.15 9.42 -3.91
CA PRO A 90 6.72 9.68 -3.64
C PRO A 90 5.79 8.97 -4.61
N SER A 91 6.21 8.87 -5.88
CA SER A 91 5.45 8.23 -6.95
C SER A 91 5.05 6.79 -6.64
N LEU A 92 5.87 6.02 -5.92
CA LEU A 92 5.54 4.64 -5.54
C LEU A 92 4.36 4.59 -4.55
N LEU A 93 4.34 5.48 -3.55
CA LEU A 93 3.21 5.58 -2.62
C LEU A 93 1.95 6.07 -3.33
N GLN A 94 2.10 7.00 -4.29
CA GLN A 94 1.00 7.51 -5.09
C GLN A 94 0.41 6.44 -6.02
N GLU A 95 1.22 5.51 -6.56
CA GLU A 95 0.70 4.39 -7.37
C GLU A 95 -0.20 3.47 -6.54
N ILE A 96 0.12 3.22 -5.26
CA ILE A 96 -0.76 2.47 -4.35
C ILE A 96 -2.11 3.17 -4.22
N ILE A 97 -2.11 4.49 -3.98
CA ILE A 97 -3.34 5.28 -3.87
C ILE A 97 -4.14 5.24 -5.16
N ARG A 98 -3.49 5.35 -6.34
CA ARG A 98 -4.15 5.23 -7.64
C ARG A 98 -4.78 3.84 -7.86
N GLY A 99 -4.13 2.79 -7.34
CA GLY A 99 -4.70 1.46 -7.30
C GLY A 99 -6.01 1.43 -6.52
N CYS A 100 -5.99 1.88 -5.26
CA CYS A 100 -7.19 1.97 -4.42
C CYS A 100 -8.27 2.90 -5.02
N GLU A 101 -7.88 4.01 -5.66
CA GLU A 101 -8.83 4.89 -6.35
C GLU A 101 -9.51 4.19 -7.53
N SER A 102 -8.78 3.33 -8.26
CA SER A 102 -9.35 2.58 -9.36
C SER A 102 -10.43 1.60 -8.90
N ASP A 103 -10.33 1.07 -7.68
CA ASP A 103 -11.28 0.13 -7.11
C ASP A 103 -12.62 0.80 -6.68
N LEU A 104 -12.71 2.14 -6.69
CA LEU A 104 -13.97 2.86 -6.47
C LEU A 104 -15.00 2.67 -7.58
N SER A 105 -14.61 2.09 -8.69
CA SER A 105 -15.47 1.77 -9.83
C SER A 105 -15.24 0.32 -10.26
N PRO A 106 -16.27 -0.38 -10.76
CA PRO A 106 -16.10 -1.74 -11.27
C PRO A 106 -14.96 -1.82 -12.27
N GLN A 107 -13.96 -2.65 -12.00
CA GLN A 107 -12.82 -2.85 -12.87
C GLN A 107 -13.13 -3.89 -13.94
N ARG A 108 -12.77 -3.58 -15.17
CA ARG A 108 -12.79 -4.52 -16.30
C ARG A 108 -11.48 -4.39 -17.07
N PHE A 109 -10.74 -5.45 -17.10
CA PHE A 109 -9.46 -5.52 -17.82
C PHE A 109 -9.73 -6.14 -19.19
N GLU A 110 -9.55 -5.35 -20.26
CA GLU A 110 -9.76 -5.81 -21.64
C GLU A 110 -8.51 -6.54 -22.18
N THR A 111 -7.34 -6.18 -21.66
CA THR A 111 -6.05 -6.71 -22.09
C THR A 111 -5.24 -7.23 -20.90
N TRP A 112 -4.21 -8.03 -21.22
CA TRP A 112 -3.23 -8.45 -20.24
C TRP A 112 -2.44 -7.27 -19.67
N GLU A 113 -2.17 -6.29 -20.48
CA GLU A 113 -1.45 -5.06 -20.13
C GLU A 113 -2.22 -4.24 -19.10
N ASP A 114 -3.55 -4.15 -19.23
CA ASP A 114 -4.41 -3.48 -18.24
C ASP A 114 -4.30 -4.18 -16.87
N LEU A 115 -4.39 -5.50 -16.85
CA LEU A 115 -4.28 -6.30 -15.64
C LEU A 115 -2.88 -6.20 -15.03
N GLN A 116 -1.82 -6.18 -15.85
CA GLN A 116 -0.46 -5.97 -15.37
C GLN A 116 -0.29 -4.58 -14.73
N GLN A 117 -0.83 -3.53 -15.36
CA GLN A 117 -0.75 -2.18 -14.82
C GLN A 117 -1.46 -2.07 -13.47
N TYR A 118 -2.64 -2.66 -13.34
CA TYR A 118 -3.36 -2.75 -12.08
C TYR A 118 -2.53 -3.51 -11.02
N SER A 119 -2.08 -4.72 -11.34
CA SER A 119 -1.25 -5.54 -10.43
C SER A 119 0.04 -4.82 -10.02
N TYR A 120 0.66 -4.05 -10.93
CA TYR A 120 1.82 -3.23 -10.62
C TYR A 120 1.48 -2.20 -9.52
N ARG A 121 0.36 -1.47 -9.66
CA ARG A 121 -0.06 -0.43 -8.72
C ARG A 121 -0.34 -0.98 -7.33
N VAL A 122 -1.11 -2.07 -7.24
CA VAL A 122 -1.61 -2.57 -5.94
C VAL A 122 -0.68 -3.58 -5.25
N ALA A 123 0.30 -4.15 -5.97
CA ALA A 123 1.17 -5.19 -5.41
C ALA A 123 2.66 -4.99 -5.70
N SER A 124 3.06 -4.73 -6.96
CA SER A 124 4.49 -4.59 -7.27
C SER A 124 5.10 -3.35 -6.63
N THR A 125 4.38 -2.23 -6.57
CA THR A 125 4.83 -1.01 -5.86
C THR A 125 5.01 -1.24 -4.37
N VAL A 126 4.16 -2.05 -3.74
CA VAL A 126 4.32 -2.49 -2.34
C VAL A 126 5.66 -3.21 -2.17
N GLY A 127 5.97 -4.15 -3.06
CA GLY A 127 7.25 -4.85 -3.06
C GLY A 127 8.45 -3.91 -3.22
N LEU A 128 8.36 -2.95 -4.14
CA LEU A 128 9.42 -1.96 -4.38
C LEU A 128 9.68 -1.06 -3.16
N ILE A 129 8.64 -0.68 -2.42
CA ILE A 129 8.78 0.08 -1.18
C ILE A 129 9.37 -0.80 -0.07
N LEU A 130 9.01 -2.07 -0.01
CA LEU A 130 9.53 -3.00 1.00
C LEU A 130 11.02 -3.31 0.82
N LEU A 131 11.59 -3.22 -0.40
CA LEU A 131 13.02 -3.47 -0.64
C LEU A 131 13.92 -2.64 0.29
N PRO A 132 13.90 -1.29 0.25
CA PRO A 132 14.72 -0.48 1.14
C PRO A 132 14.33 -0.63 2.62
N LEU A 133 13.06 -0.84 2.93
CA LEU A 133 12.61 -1.08 4.31
C LEU A 133 13.19 -2.38 4.88
N PHE A 134 13.33 -3.43 4.08
CA PHE A 134 14.02 -4.67 4.47
C PHE A 134 15.56 -4.54 4.38
N GLY A 135 16.08 -3.48 3.77
CA GLY A 135 17.51 -3.33 3.47
C GLY A 135 17.99 -4.30 2.41
N ALA A 136 17.12 -4.67 1.50
CA ALA A 136 17.46 -5.48 0.34
C ALA A 136 18.18 -4.64 -0.72
N SER A 137 18.98 -5.30 -1.56
CA SER A 137 19.69 -4.69 -2.68
C SER A 137 18.71 -4.30 -3.80
N GLU A 138 19.03 -3.24 -4.53
CA GLU A 138 18.30 -2.83 -5.76
C GLU A 138 18.31 -3.94 -6.83
N GLU A 139 19.25 -4.86 -6.78
CA GLU A 139 19.28 -6.05 -7.66
C GLU A 139 18.02 -6.93 -7.53
N ALA A 140 17.32 -6.85 -6.39
CA ALA A 140 16.07 -7.57 -6.17
C ALA A 140 14.83 -6.88 -6.79
N ARG A 141 15.00 -5.75 -7.49
CA ARG A 141 13.92 -4.94 -8.04
C ARG A 141 13.01 -5.73 -8.98
N ASP A 142 13.57 -6.35 -10.00
CA ASP A 142 12.80 -7.10 -11.01
C ASP A 142 12.11 -8.33 -10.39
N TYR A 143 12.78 -8.97 -9.44
CA TYR A 143 12.19 -10.05 -8.66
C TYR A 143 11.00 -9.56 -7.84
N SER A 144 11.11 -8.40 -7.19
CA SER A 144 10.05 -7.81 -6.38
C SER A 144 8.82 -7.46 -7.22
N ILE A 145 9.03 -6.89 -8.41
CA ILE A 145 7.95 -6.59 -9.36
C ILE A 145 7.23 -7.88 -9.78
N SER A 146 7.99 -8.90 -10.19
CA SER A 146 7.45 -10.18 -10.64
C SER A 146 6.69 -10.90 -9.53
N LEU A 147 7.21 -10.85 -8.30
CA LEU A 147 6.54 -11.42 -7.12
C LEU A 147 5.24 -10.69 -6.82
N GLY A 148 5.21 -9.36 -6.92
CA GLY A 148 4.00 -8.56 -6.75
C GLY A 148 2.90 -8.97 -7.74
N HIS A 149 3.23 -9.07 -9.03
CA HIS A 149 2.30 -9.56 -10.05
C HIS A 149 1.78 -10.96 -9.71
N CYS A 150 2.66 -11.88 -9.35
CA CYS A 150 2.30 -13.27 -9.03
C CYS A 150 1.33 -13.34 -7.84
N LEU A 151 1.60 -12.59 -6.78
CA LEU A 151 0.75 -12.53 -5.60
C LEU A 151 -0.62 -11.92 -5.92
N GLN A 152 -0.67 -10.84 -6.70
CA GLN A 152 -1.94 -10.21 -7.05
C GLN A 152 -2.80 -11.08 -7.96
N LEU A 153 -2.21 -11.74 -8.94
CA LEU A 153 -2.93 -12.71 -9.77
C LEU A 153 -3.48 -13.86 -8.94
N THR A 154 -2.72 -14.34 -7.95
CA THR A 154 -3.16 -15.38 -7.02
C THR A 154 -4.35 -14.91 -6.19
N ASN A 155 -4.32 -13.66 -5.69
CA ASN A 155 -5.45 -13.07 -4.96
C ASN A 155 -6.71 -13.00 -5.85
N ILE A 156 -6.58 -12.46 -7.06
CA ILE A 156 -7.70 -12.35 -8.00
C ILE A 156 -8.32 -13.73 -8.27
N ILE A 157 -7.50 -14.75 -8.53
CA ILE A 157 -8.00 -16.11 -8.81
C ILE A 157 -8.68 -16.72 -7.58
N ARG A 158 -8.12 -16.52 -6.40
CA ARG A 158 -8.70 -17.01 -5.14
C ARG A 158 -10.09 -16.39 -4.89
N ASP A 159 -10.20 -15.08 -5.11
CA ASP A 159 -11.37 -14.31 -4.71
C ASP A 159 -12.52 -14.43 -5.73
N VAL A 160 -12.26 -14.92 -6.97
CA VAL A 160 -13.32 -15.18 -7.99
C VAL A 160 -14.48 -16.04 -7.42
N GLY A 161 -14.18 -16.99 -6.54
CA GLY A 161 -15.22 -17.85 -5.94
C GLY A 161 -16.09 -17.09 -4.95
N GLU A 162 -15.52 -16.16 -4.19
CA GLU A 162 -16.22 -15.34 -3.19
C GLU A 162 -17.00 -14.19 -3.85
N ASP A 163 -16.48 -13.62 -4.92
CA ASP A 163 -17.10 -12.51 -5.66
C ASP A 163 -18.31 -12.94 -6.51
N LEU A 164 -18.49 -14.23 -6.74
CA LEU A 164 -19.63 -14.79 -7.51
C LEU A 164 -20.83 -15.21 -6.64
N GLU A 165 -20.71 -15.17 -5.31
CA GLU A 165 -21.77 -15.46 -4.33
C GLU A 165 -22.52 -14.17 -3.92
#